data_7e0ac83347a940306983d8adf25f8411
#
_entry.id   7e0ac83347a940306983d8adf25f8411
#
_cell.length_a   1.000
_cell.length_b   1.000
_cell.length_c   1.000
_cell.angle_alpha   90.00
_cell.angle_beta   90.00
_cell.angle_gamma   90.00
#
_symmetry.space_group_name_H-M   'P 1'
#
loop_
_entity.id
_entity.type
_entity.pdbx_description
1 polymer ?
#
loop_
_entity_poly.entity_id
_entity_poly.type
_entity_poly.pdbx_seq_one_letter_code
_entity_poly.pdbx_strand_id
1 'polypeptide(L)'
;MIRVVLPAHLRTLAHVDGEVKLDVEGQATQRSVLDALEACYPMLRGTIRDHVTQQRRAFVRFFACEQDLSHDPPDAPLPDAVAMGVEPFLVVGAMAGG
;
A
#
# COMPACT_ATOMS: atom_id res chain seq x y z
N MET A 1 -6.34 7.87 10.61
CA MET A 1 -6.43 7.80 9.15
C MET A 1 -5.06 7.52 8.57
N ILE A 2 -4.97 6.50 7.74
CA ILE A 2 -3.70 6.09 7.16
C ILE A 2 -3.55 6.71 5.78
N ARG A 3 -2.37 7.26 5.49
CA ARG A 3 -2.08 7.89 4.21
C ARG A 3 -1.27 6.92 3.36
N VAL A 4 -1.73 6.71 2.12
CA VAL A 4 -1.05 5.80 1.18
C VAL A 4 -0.68 6.60 -0.06
N VAL A 5 0.59 6.52 -0.46
CA VAL A 5 1.06 7.14 -1.71
C VAL A 5 1.28 6.03 -2.73
N LEU A 6 0.58 6.15 -3.86
CA LEU A 6 0.66 5.18 -4.95
C LEU A 6 1.63 5.67 -6.02
N PRO A 7 2.26 4.75 -6.77
CA PRO A 7 3.03 5.16 -7.94
C PRO A 7 2.10 5.75 -9.02
N ALA A 8 2.68 6.54 -9.91
CA ALA A 8 1.91 7.33 -10.87
C ALA A 8 0.93 6.50 -11.69
N HIS A 9 1.37 5.34 -12.18
CA HIS A 9 0.50 4.50 -13.03
C HIS A 9 -0.69 3.95 -12.26
N LEU A 10 -0.55 3.71 -10.96
CA LEU A 10 -1.68 3.26 -10.14
C LEU A 10 -2.59 4.41 -9.74
N ARG A 11 -2.03 5.61 -9.55
CA ARG A 11 -2.87 6.80 -9.34
C ARG A 11 -3.76 7.03 -10.55
N THR A 12 -3.22 6.90 -11.74
CA THR A 12 -4.00 7.03 -12.98
C THR A 12 -5.09 5.97 -13.05
N LEU A 13 -4.75 4.73 -12.75
CA LEU A 13 -5.72 3.63 -12.77
C LEU A 13 -6.86 3.84 -11.78
N ALA A 14 -6.54 4.32 -10.59
CA ALA A 14 -7.53 4.54 -9.53
C ALA A 14 -8.21 5.90 -9.62
N HIS A 15 -7.80 6.76 -10.55
CA HIS A 15 -8.34 8.12 -10.72
C HIS A 15 -8.15 8.99 -9.48
N VAL A 16 -6.97 8.90 -8.84
CA VAL A 16 -6.64 9.74 -7.70
C VAL A 16 -5.49 10.68 -8.06
N ASP A 17 -5.56 11.90 -7.54
CA ASP A 17 -4.58 12.96 -7.85
C ASP A 17 -3.44 13.04 -6.86
N GLY A 18 -3.58 12.45 -5.70
CA GLY A 18 -2.60 12.56 -4.64
C GLY A 18 -2.59 11.32 -3.79
N GLU A 19 -2.35 11.51 -2.50
CA GLU A 19 -2.38 10.37 -1.59
C GLU A 19 -3.81 9.91 -1.31
N VAL A 20 -3.92 8.61 -1.03
CA VAL A 20 -5.18 8.01 -0.61
C VAL A 20 -5.22 8.01 0.90
N LYS A 21 -6.38 8.31 1.47
CA LYS A 21 -6.58 8.28 2.93
C LYS A 21 -7.55 7.16 3.25
N LEU A 22 -7.13 6.27 4.15
CA LEU A 22 -7.88 5.06 4.48
C LEU A 22 -8.11 4.97 5.98
N ASP A 23 -9.28 4.47 6.35
CA ASP A 23 -9.56 4.08 7.72
C ASP A 23 -9.50 2.55 7.79
N VAL A 24 -8.72 2.05 8.75
CA VAL A 24 -8.53 0.63 8.96
C VAL A 24 -9.05 0.29 10.34
N GLU A 25 -9.92 -0.70 10.41
CA GLU A 25 -10.38 -1.21 11.70
C GLU A 25 -9.31 -2.10 12.30
N GLY A 26 -9.07 -1.94 13.61
CA GLY A 26 -8.07 -2.72 14.30
C GLY A 26 -6.66 -2.26 13.98
N GLN A 27 -5.71 -3.19 14.06
CA GLN A 27 -4.30 -2.89 13.91
C GLN A 27 -3.95 -2.59 12.46
N ALA A 28 -3.13 -1.56 12.25
CA ALA A 28 -2.62 -1.24 10.92
C ALA A 28 -1.46 -2.18 10.57
N THR A 29 -1.67 -2.98 9.53
CA THR A 29 -0.68 -3.90 8.99
C THR A 29 -0.65 -3.72 7.48
N GLN A 30 0.35 -4.29 6.81
CA GLN A 30 0.32 -4.28 5.35
C GLN A 30 -0.97 -4.89 4.82
N ARG A 31 -1.37 -6.03 5.38
CA ARG A 31 -2.58 -6.72 4.97
C ARG A 31 -3.82 -5.85 5.16
N SER A 32 -4.00 -5.26 6.33
CA SER A 32 -5.20 -4.47 6.60
C SER A 32 -5.27 -3.21 5.76
N VAL A 33 -4.13 -2.57 5.53
CA VAL A 33 -4.06 -1.36 4.69
C VAL A 33 -4.37 -1.71 3.23
N LEU A 34 -3.78 -2.78 2.72
CA LEU A 34 -4.02 -3.17 1.32
C LEU A 34 -5.43 -3.72 1.12
N ASP A 35 -6.00 -4.41 2.11
CA ASP A 35 -7.40 -4.83 2.05
C ASP A 35 -8.32 -3.61 1.95
N ALA A 36 -8.10 -2.59 2.77
CA ALA A 36 -8.89 -1.37 2.74
C ALA A 36 -8.72 -0.62 1.41
N LEU A 37 -7.48 -0.57 0.91
CA LEU A 37 -7.19 0.08 -0.37
C LEU A 37 -7.95 -0.59 -1.51
N GLU A 38 -7.91 -1.91 -1.56
CA GLU A 38 -8.58 -2.68 -2.62
C GLU A 38 -10.10 -2.64 -2.48
N ALA A 39 -10.61 -2.50 -1.27
CA ALA A 39 -12.05 -2.34 -1.06
C ALA A 39 -12.53 -0.98 -1.60
N CYS A 40 -11.75 0.07 -1.39
CA CYS A 40 -12.08 1.40 -1.89
C CYS A 40 -11.81 1.55 -3.38
N TYR A 41 -10.80 0.84 -3.90
CA TYR A 41 -10.37 0.93 -5.28
C TYR A 41 -10.23 -0.48 -5.87
N PRO A 42 -11.36 -1.14 -6.20
CA PRO A 42 -11.31 -2.53 -6.67
C PRO A 42 -10.45 -2.75 -7.92
N MET A 43 -10.26 -1.70 -8.73
CA MET A 43 -9.40 -1.80 -9.91
C MET A 43 -7.92 -2.02 -9.57
N LEU A 44 -7.54 -1.82 -8.30
CA LEU A 44 -6.16 -2.06 -7.88
C LEU A 44 -5.90 -3.52 -7.50
N ARG A 45 -6.92 -4.36 -7.44
CA ARG A 45 -6.73 -5.77 -7.12
C ARG A 45 -5.80 -6.41 -8.15
N GLY A 46 -4.81 -7.14 -7.66
CA GLY A 46 -3.84 -7.82 -8.52
C GLY A 46 -2.70 -6.93 -9.01
N THR A 47 -2.73 -5.62 -8.76
CA THR A 47 -1.67 -4.71 -9.22
C THR A 47 -0.53 -4.58 -8.22
N ILE A 48 -0.83 -4.61 -6.93
CA ILE A 48 0.15 -4.43 -5.86
C ILE A 48 0.55 -5.78 -5.29
N ARG A 49 -0.44 -6.64 -5.08
CA ARG A 49 -0.22 -8.00 -4.62
C ARG A 49 -1.06 -8.94 -5.46
N ASP A 50 -0.62 -10.18 -5.55
CA ASP A 50 -1.35 -11.20 -6.31
C ASP A 50 -2.73 -11.40 -5.67
N HIS A 51 -3.78 -11.41 -6.49
CA HIS A 51 -5.15 -11.46 -5.97
C HIS A 51 -5.52 -12.85 -5.41
N VAL A 52 -4.78 -13.88 -5.78
CA VAL A 52 -5.01 -15.25 -5.28
C VAL A 52 -4.17 -15.51 -4.03
N THR A 53 -2.86 -15.29 -4.12
CA THR A 53 -1.92 -15.60 -3.03
C THR A 53 -1.82 -14.49 -2.00
N GLN A 54 -2.23 -13.27 -2.35
CA GLN A 54 -2.09 -12.07 -1.53
C GLN A 54 -0.63 -11.70 -1.25
N GLN A 55 0.29 -12.24 -2.02
CA GLN A 55 1.70 -11.91 -1.88
C GLN A 55 2.05 -10.69 -2.72
N ARG A 56 2.96 -9.85 -2.19
CA ARG A 56 3.45 -8.68 -2.89
C ARG A 56 4.03 -9.08 -4.24
N ARG A 57 3.70 -8.32 -5.27
CA ARG A 57 4.26 -8.57 -6.61
C ARG A 57 5.75 -8.21 -6.63
N ALA A 58 6.50 -8.90 -7.49
CA ALA A 58 7.97 -8.85 -7.48
C ALA A 58 8.55 -7.44 -7.68
N PHE A 59 7.85 -6.60 -8.46
CA PHE A 59 8.37 -5.27 -8.77
C PHE A 59 7.74 -4.17 -7.93
N VAL A 60 6.98 -4.54 -6.90
CA VAL A 60 6.36 -3.59 -5.98
C VAL A 60 7.11 -3.62 -4.67
N ARG A 61 7.36 -2.42 -4.12
CA ARG A 61 8.02 -2.29 -2.82
C ARG A 61 7.21 -1.40 -1.91
N PHE A 62 7.34 -1.65 -0.62
CA PHE A 62 6.67 -0.86 0.42
C PHE A 62 7.69 -0.15 1.27
N PHE A 63 7.48 1.14 1.49
CA PHE A 63 8.34 1.97 2.33
C PHE A 63 7.52 2.78 3.32
N ALA A 64 8.08 3.00 4.49
CA ALA A 64 7.55 3.95 5.45
C ALA A 64 8.66 4.31 6.43
N CYS A 65 8.65 5.54 6.93
CA CYS A 65 9.64 6.00 7.91
C CYS A 65 11.08 5.74 7.44
N GLU A 66 11.32 5.92 6.14
CA GLU A 66 12.64 5.72 5.51
C GLU A 66 13.14 4.28 5.57
N GLN A 67 12.25 3.32 5.75
CA GLN A 67 12.58 1.89 5.80
C GLN A 67 11.84 1.13 4.71
N ASP A 68 12.51 0.13 4.14
CA ASP A 68 11.89 -0.81 3.20
C ASP A 68 11.15 -1.88 4.00
N LEU A 69 9.84 -1.91 3.86
CA LEU A 69 8.98 -2.86 4.57
C LEU A 69 8.55 -4.03 3.69
N SER A 70 9.11 -4.13 2.47
CA SER A 70 8.65 -5.10 1.47
C SER A 70 8.74 -6.55 1.93
N HIS A 71 9.72 -6.85 2.77
CA HIS A 71 9.95 -8.22 3.24
C HIS A 71 9.41 -8.49 4.64
N ASP A 72 8.73 -7.51 5.24
CA ASP A 72 8.11 -7.71 6.54
C ASP A 72 6.88 -8.59 6.39
N PRO A 73 6.54 -9.37 7.42
CA PRO A 73 5.32 -10.18 7.38
C PRO A 73 4.09 -9.29 7.17
N PRO A 74 3.13 -9.72 6.33
CA PRO A 74 1.94 -8.91 6.06
C PRO A 74 1.11 -8.57 7.29
N ASP A 75 1.18 -9.39 8.32
CA ASP A 75 0.40 -9.19 9.55
C ASP A 75 1.20 -8.51 10.65
N ALA A 76 2.45 -8.15 10.39
CA ALA A 76 3.25 -7.40 11.36
C ALA A 76 2.70 -5.98 11.49
N PRO A 77 2.71 -5.41 12.71
CA PRO A 77 2.25 -4.03 12.89
C PRO A 77 3.11 -3.05 12.09
N LEU A 78 2.46 -2.11 11.43
CA LEU A 78 3.16 -1.00 10.81
C LEU A 78 3.66 -0.03 11.88
N PRO A 79 4.68 0.80 11.58
CA PRO A 79 5.11 1.82 12.53
C PRO A 79 3.95 2.69 13.00
N ASP A 80 3.99 3.10 14.27
CA ASP A 80 2.94 3.94 14.83
C ASP A 80 2.73 5.22 14.03
N ALA A 81 3.80 5.81 13.51
CA ALA A 81 3.71 7.02 12.71
C ALA A 81 2.83 6.81 11.45
N VAL A 82 2.86 5.62 10.87
CA VAL A 82 2.00 5.28 9.73
C VAL A 82 0.57 5.10 10.20
N ALA A 83 0.36 4.36 11.27
CA ALA A 83 -0.98 4.11 11.80
C ALA A 83 -1.68 5.40 12.20
N MET A 84 -0.93 6.38 12.68
CA MET A 84 -1.46 7.67 13.12
C MET A 84 -1.57 8.70 12.00
N GLY A 85 -1.10 8.36 10.79
CA GLY A 85 -1.17 9.29 9.66
C GLY A 85 -0.09 10.35 9.64
N VAL A 86 0.93 10.25 10.49
CA VAL A 86 2.05 11.19 10.53
C VAL A 86 2.97 10.96 9.33
N GLU A 87 3.26 9.69 9.04
CA GLU A 87 4.09 9.29 7.91
C GLU A 87 3.25 8.47 6.93
N PRO A 88 3.44 8.65 5.62
CA PRO A 88 2.68 7.87 4.64
C PRO A 88 3.23 6.45 4.49
N PHE A 89 2.35 5.54 4.07
CA PHE A 89 2.73 4.24 3.58
C PHE A 89 2.96 4.37 2.07
N LEU A 90 4.17 4.12 1.62
CA LEU A 90 4.54 4.34 0.22
C LEU A 90 4.51 3.03 -0.54
N VAL A 91 3.75 3.01 -1.62
CA VAL A 91 3.77 1.90 -2.58
C VAL A 91 4.61 2.37 -3.77
N VAL A 92 5.72 1.71 -4.00
CA VAL A 92 6.66 2.06 -5.06
C VAL A 92 6.64 0.95 -6.09
N GLY A 93 6.34 1.31 -7.33
CA GLY A 93 6.37 0.34 -8.42
C GLY A 93 7.65 0.51 -9.21
N ALA A 94 8.46 -0.56 -9.27
CA ALA A 94 9.56 -0.58 -10.22
C ALA A 94 8.96 -0.86 -11.58
N MET A 95 8.94 0.16 -12.43
CA MET A 95 8.42 0.01 -13.78
C MET A 95 9.45 -0.71 -14.64
N ALA A 96 9.40 -2.04 -14.64
CA ALA A 96 10.25 -2.81 -15.52
C ALA A 96 9.93 -2.42 -16.96
N GLY A 97 10.90 -1.92 -17.66
CA GLY A 97 10.74 -1.56 -19.05
C GLY A 97 10.11 -0.19 -19.26
N GLY A 98 10.04 0.60 -18.22
CA GLY A 98 9.53 1.93 -18.52
C GLY A 98 9.18 2.68 -17.31
#